data_4fa4b5f6dc27ac6e3ed7846afc333a4a
#
_entry.id   4fa4b5f6dc27ac6e3ed7846afc333a4a
#
_cell.length_a   1.000
_cell.length_b   1.000
_cell.length_c   1.000
_cell.angle_alpha   90.00
_cell.angle_beta   90.00
_cell.angle_gamma   90.00
#
_symmetry.space_group_name_H-M   'P 1'
#
loop_
_entity.id
_entity.type
_entity.pdbx_description
1 polymer ?
#
loop_
_entity_poly.entity_id
_entity_poly.type
_entity_poly.pdbx_seq_one_letter_code
_entity_poly.pdbx_strand_id
1 'polypeptide(L)' 'MIKSIDHILVAVEDLDKAVKDYSLVFGFGPTWQGSHPSLGTKNALFPLNNLYFELIAVNDLSLIHI' A
#
# COMPACT_ATOMS: atom_id res chain seq x y z
N MET A 1 22.07 -12.43 14.02
CA MET A 1 21.67 -11.31 13.19
C MET A 1 20.15 -11.22 13.05
N ILE A 2 19.65 -10.07 13.21
CA ILE A 2 18.22 -9.87 13.13
C ILE A 2 17.80 -9.71 11.69
N LYS A 3 16.79 -10.47 11.33
CA LYS A 3 16.19 -10.38 10.02
C LYS A 3 14.88 -9.67 10.18
N SER A 4 14.89 -8.37 10.12
CA SER A 4 13.65 -7.64 10.09
C SER A 4 13.38 -7.17 8.68
N ILE A 5 12.14 -7.25 8.27
CA ILE A 5 11.71 -6.73 7.00
C ILE A 5 11.22 -5.32 7.27
N ASP A 6 11.91 -4.38 6.69
CA ASP A 6 11.48 -3.00 6.79
C ASP A 6 10.21 -2.81 5.99
N HIS A 7 9.38 -1.93 6.44
CA HIS A 7 8.08 -1.68 5.84
C HIS A 7 7.90 -0.18 5.69
N ILE A 8 7.68 0.27 4.48
CA ILE A 8 7.38 1.66 4.21
C ILE A 8 5.91 1.76 3.84
N LEU A 9 5.19 2.57 4.59
CA LEU A 9 3.77 2.76 4.37
C LEU A 9 3.53 4.18 3.87
N VAL A 10 2.88 4.29 2.72
CA VAL A 10 2.57 5.58 2.12
C VAL A 10 1.07 5.71 1.95
N ALA A 11 0.50 6.75 2.54
CA ALA A 11 -0.91 7.04 2.40
C ALA A 11 -1.16 7.83 1.12
N VAL A 12 -2.14 7.40 0.34
CA VAL A 12 -2.48 8.03 -0.93
C VAL A 12 -3.98 8.24 -1.00
N GLU A 13 -4.40 9.18 -1.83
CA GLU A 13 -5.82 9.48 -2.00
C GLU A 13 -6.47 8.52 -2.98
N ASP A 14 -5.77 8.18 -4.05
CA ASP A 14 -6.29 7.34 -5.13
C ASP A 14 -5.36 6.16 -5.28
N LEU A 15 -5.78 4.99 -4.80
CA LEU A 15 -4.93 3.82 -4.83
C LEU A 15 -4.64 3.35 -6.25
N ASP A 16 -5.63 3.35 -7.12
CA ASP A 16 -5.45 2.87 -8.49
C ASP A 16 -4.42 3.71 -9.23
N LYS A 17 -4.50 5.02 -9.07
CA LYS A 17 -3.54 5.93 -9.68
C LYS A 17 -2.15 5.73 -9.09
N ALA A 18 -2.05 5.60 -7.78
CA ALA A 18 -0.78 5.41 -7.11
C ALA A 18 -0.14 4.08 -7.50
N VAL A 19 -0.93 3.01 -7.58
CA VAL A 19 -0.42 1.71 -8.04
C VAL A 19 0.16 1.83 -9.44
N LYS A 20 -0.54 2.52 -10.33
CA LYS A 20 -0.06 2.70 -11.68
C LYS A 20 1.25 3.48 -11.71
N ASP A 21 1.31 4.58 -10.97
CA ASP A 21 2.50 5.43 -10.94
C ASP A 21 3.70 4.68 -10.35
N TYR A 22 3.51 4.00 -9.23
CA TYR A 22 4.61 3.28 -8.59
C TYR A 22 5.02 2.03 -9.37
N SER A 23 4.08 1.39 -10.06
CA SER A 23 4.44 0.27 -10.93
C SER A 23 5.38 0.71 -12.04
N LEU A 24 5.18 1.92 -12.55
CA LEU A 24 6.09 2.47 -13.55
C LEU A 24 7.46 2.77 -12.95
N VAL A 25 7.51 3.30 -11.73
CA VAL A 25 8.76 3.62 -11.07
C VAL A 25 9.54 2.35 -10.75
N PHE A 26 8.88 1.34 -10.19
CA PHE A 26 9.56 0.11 -9.78
C PHE A 26 9.82 -0.85 -10.93
N GLY A 27 9.05 -0.75 -12.00
CA GLY A 27 9.17 -1.68 -13.13
C GLY A 27 8.38 -2.96 -12.94
N PHE A 28 7.54 -3.04 -11.92
CA PHE A 28 6.66 -4.20 -11.69
C PHE A 28 5.44 -3.75 -10.88
N GLY A 29 4.38 -4.53 -10.93
CA GLY A 29 3.16 -4.24 -10.20
C GLY A 29 3.19 -4.82 -8.80
N PRO A 30 2.16 -4.51 -7.99
CA PRO A 30 2.07 -5.06 -6.65
C PRO A 30 1.79 -6.55 -6.70
N THR A 31 2.33 -7.28 -5.71
CA THR A 31 2.08 -8.71 -5.61
C THR A 31 0.80 -9.00 -4.84
N TRP A 32 0.28 -8.01 -4.14
CA TRP A 32 -0.93 -8.18 -3.36
C TRP A 32 -1.69 -6.87 -3.29
N GLN A 33 -2.99 -6.96 -3.44
CA GLN A 33 -3.90 -5.85 -3.22
C GLN A 33 -5.10 -6.36 -2.44
N GLY A 34 -5.62 -5.54 -1.56
CA GLY A 34 -6.76 -5.93 -0.77
C GLY A 34 -7.49 -4.74 -0.19
N SER A 35 -8.51 -5.04 0.57
CA SER A 35 -9.28 -4.00 1.23
C SER A 35 -9.69 -4.50 2.61
N HIS A 36 -9.89 -3.55 3.51
CA HIS A 36 -10.43 -3.80 4.84
C HIS A 36 -11.72 -3.00 4.96
N PRO A 37 -12.85 -3.58 4.54
CA PRO A 37 -14.11 -2.81 4.51
C PRO A 37 -14.50 -2.24 5.87
N SER A 38 -14.21 -2.97 6.94
CA SER A 38 -14.53 -2.50 8.28
C SER A 38 -13.69 -1.31 8.71
N LEU A 39 -12.54 -1.10 8.07
CA LEU A 39 -11.66 0.03 8.35
C LEU A 39 -11.77 1.13 7.31
N GLY A 40 -12.50 0.89 6.23
CA GLY A 40 -12.65 1.86 5.16
C GLY A 40 -11.35 2.10 4.39
N THR A 41 -10.47 1.10 4.32
CA THR A 41 -9.18 1.23 3.67
C THR A 41 -8.98 0.14 2.62
N LYS A 42 -8.11 0.43 1.66
CA LYS A 42 -7.60 -0.57 0.73
C LYS A 42 -6.13 -0.31 0.51
N ASN A 43 -5.39 -1.34 0.14
CA ASN A 43 -3.95 -1.26 0.08
C ASN A 43 -3.37 -2.12 -1.03
N ALA A 44 -2.11 -1.81 -1.36
CA ALA A 44 -1.34 -2.56 -2.35
C ALA A 44 0.08 -2.71 -1.84
N LEU A 45 0.65 -3.88 -2.04
CA LEU A 45 1.96 -4.23 -1.50
C LEU A 45 2.95 -4.52 -2.62
N PHE A 46 4.07 -3.81 -2.59
CA PHE A 46 5.17 -4.01 -3.53
C PHE A 46 6.36 -4.57 -2.77
N PRO A 47 6.81 -5.80 -3.05
CA PRO A 47 8.01 -6.31 -2.41
C PRO A 47 9.26 -5.75 -3.07
N LEU A 48 10.15 -5.20 -2.27
CA LEU A 48 11.45 -4.74 -2.73
C LEU A 48 12.51 -5.64 -2.11
N ASN A 49 13.77 -5.42 -2.42
CA ASN A 49 14.82 -6.34 -2.01
C ASN A 49 14.85 -6.60 -0.51
N ASN A 50 14.85 -5.56 0.28
CA ASN A 50 14.99 -5.69 1.73
C ASN A 50 13.81 -5.13 2.49
N LEU A 51 12.74 -4.77 1.78
CA LEU A 51 11.61 -4.16 2.45
C LEU A 51 10.34 -4.35 1.64
N TYR A 52 9.22 -4.10 2.29
CA TYR A 52 7.94 -4.00 1.61
C TYR A 52 7.52 -2.55 1.52
N PHE A 53 7.06 -2.16 0.35
CA PHE A 53 6.52 -0.83 0.12
C PHE A 53 5.01 -0.98 -0.02
N GLU A 54 4.27 -0.35 0.87
CA GLU A 54 2.83 -0.48 0.90
C GLU A 54 2.15 0.85 0.66
N LEU A 55 1.20 0.85 -0.26
CA LEU A 55 0.32 1.99 -0.48
C LEU A 55 -1.00 1.71 0.22
N ILE A 56 -1.52 2.71 0.92
CA ILE A 56 -2.79 2.59 1.60
C ILE A 56 -3.65 3.79 1.25
N ALA A 57 -4.90 3.55 0.94
CA ALA A 57 -5.87 4.60 0.65
C ALA A 57 -7.11 4.40 1.51
N VAL A 58 -7.67 5.51 1.94
CA VAL A 58 -8.93 5.50 2.67
C VAL A 58 -10.05 5.59 1.63
N ASN A 59 -10.88 4.55 1.56
CA ASN A 59 -11.99 4.54 0.62
C ASN A 59 -13.34 4.83 1.29
N ASP A 60 -13.35 4.99 2.61
CA ASP A 60 -14.55 5.38 3.33
C ASP A 60 -14.15 6.14 4.58
N LEU A 61 -14.14 7.46 4.49
CA LEU A 61 -13.72 8.32 5.59
C LEU A 61 -14.63 8.21 6.81
N SER A 62 -15.86 7.77 6.63
CA SER A 62 -16.78 7.66 7.76
C SER A 62 -16.38 6.56 8.73
N LEU A 63 -15.52 5.65 8.32
CA LEU A 63 -15.03 4.56 9.17
C LEU A 63 -13.74 4.91 9.90
N ILE A 64 -13.17 6.08 9.64
CA ILE A 64 -11.92 6.51 10.27
C ILE A 64 -12.25 7.48 11.39
N HIS A 65 -11.75 7.16 12.57
CA HIS A 65 -11.86 8.03 13.72
C HIS A 65 -10.47 8.52 14.10
N ILE A 66 -10.26 9.78 13.89
CA ILE A 66 -8.97 10.40 14.16
C ILE A 66 -9.04 11.17 15.46
#